data_4531ed94cec6986279c1fbf072364e4d
#
_entry.id   4531ed94cec6986279c1fbf072364e4d
#
_cell.length_a   1.000
_cell.length_b   1.000
_cell.length_c   1.000
_cell.angle_alpha   90.00
_cell.angle_beta   90.00
_cell.angle_gamma   90.00
#
_symmetry.space_group_name_H-M   'P 1'
#
loop_
_entity.id
_entity.type
_entity.pdbx_description
1 polymer ?
#
loop_
_entity_poly.entity_id
_entity_poly.type
_entity_poly.pdbx_seq_one_letter_code
_entity_poly.pdbx_strand_id
1 'polypeptide(L)'
;MRISAVNMFSNVYQHKNVSNSRNNQRVSFVQNPICDSVYFGSSYEDEQMKILQNRITTLVQPYLTENKGDYLKLGRMCYDMQEKSKVYQEREQSMFYKDCDARKDDKIANAEKVLEPFEKYYTNIRTFDRTSDMMKNSPFATQEIRDYIENNKEKMIANEKEFQKFNATTVEVANLEETMSNDLYMLRQTNFEEAKGLQDKEFDAKFRIMISPCRDAIEIVKGFDELKKDYDKLPLYDLDKRIGKLSERIDDFKEDIKTHKDAPQDIKNCLRENKKYYSTTKSVEEINKSYDEIEKEMDETISQYADKIDDCVKYSDISNVDFDVINTTLQDQEEINNRLNDLIQQEKVKYYEQSYKKFQDENGGTYWQKF
;
A
#
# COMPACT_ATOMS: atom_id res chain seq x y z
N MET A 1 -7.79 10.05 -1.96
CA MET A 1 -7.34 10.69 -3.21
C MET A 1 -5.82 10.79 -3.14
N ARG A 2 -5.09 9.85 -3.75
CA ARG A 2 -3.63 9.86 -3.82
C ARG A 2 -3.22 10.60 -5.08
N ILE A 3 -2.94 11.88 -4.98
CA ILE A 3 -2.24 12.61 -6.04
C ILE A 3 -0.78 12.60 -5.62
N SER A 4 0.00 11.73 -6.27
CA SER A 4 1.43 11.62 -6.03
C SER A 4 2.11 12.92 -6.38
N ALA A 5 2.92 13.47 -5.49
CA ALA A 5 3.75 14.64 -5.73
C ALA A 5 4.73 14.46 -6.93
N VAL A 6 4.94 13.21 -7.39
CA VAL A 6 5.71 12.84 -8.58
C VAL A 6 5.23 13.57 -9.84
N ASN A 7 3.92 13.86 -9.97
CA ASN A 7 3.40 14.57 -11.13
C ASN A 7 3.75 16.08 -11.19
N MET A 8 4.24 16.67 -10.09
CA MET A 8 4.59 18.09 -10.10
C MET A 8 5.93 18.38 -10.76
N PHE A 9 6.90 17.47 -10.66
CA PHE A 9 8.23 17.69 -11.24
C PHE A 9 8.37 17.09 -12.64
N SER A 10 7.65 16.01 -12.96
CA SER A 10 7.64 15.44 -14.32
C SER A 10 7.02 16.42 -15.34
N ASN A 11 6.07 17.25 -14.95
CA ASN A 11 5.46 18.24 -15.84
C ASN A 11 6.40 19.42 -16.18
N VAL A 12 7.47 19.62 -15.44
CA VAL A 12 8.47 20.65 -15.76
C VAL A 12 9.45 20.19 -16.86
N TYR A 13 9.56 18.87 -17.09
CA TYR A 13 10.52 18.30 -18.04
C TYR A 13 9.92 17.41 -19.13
N GLN A 14 8.61 17.10 -19.11
CA GLN A 14 7.98 16.24 -20.11
C GLN A 14 6.70 16.86 -20.69
N HIS A 15 6.83 17.88 -21.51
CA HIS A 15 5.84 18.15 -22.53
C HIS A 15 6.09 17.20 -23.72
N LYS A 16 5.55 16.00 -23.66
CA LYS A 16 5.34 15.20 -24.86
C LYS A 16 4.07 15.66 -25.55
N ASN A 17 4.22 16.06 -26.81
CA ASN A 17 3.17 16.39 -27.75
C ASN A 17 2.02 15.37 -27.69
N VAL A 18 0.87 15.78 -27.21
CA VAL A 18 -0.39 15.10 -27.49
C VAL A 18 -0.97 15.77 -28.72
N SER A 19 -0.75 15.14 -29.85
CA SER A 19 -1.42 15.49 -31.12
C SER A 19 -2.90 15.09 -31.02
N ASN A 20 -3.76 16.05 -30.72
CA ASN A 20 -5.18 15.88 -30.92
C ASN A 20 -5.51 16.12 -32.39
N SER A 21 -5.66 15.05 -33.16
CA SER A 21 -6.30 15.10 -34.47
C SER A 21 -7.79 15.40 -34.28
N ARG A 22 -8.19 16.63 -34.45
CA ARG A 22 -9.59 17.00 -34.71
C ARG A 22 -9.76 17.34 -36.18
N ASN A 23 -10.62 16.57 -36.82
CA ASN A 23 -11.12 16.79 -38.17
C ASN A 23 -11.49 18.25 -38.42
N ASN A 24 -10.72 18.90 -39.28
CA ASN A 24 -11.10 20.19 -39.85
C ASN A 24 -12.00 19.94 -41.05
N GLN A 25 -13.30 20.12 -40.89
CA GLN A 25 -14.17 20.42 -42.02
C GLN A 25 -13.81 21.81 -42.56
N ARG A 26 -13.24 21.83 -43.75
CA ARG A 26 -13.02 23.06 -44.50
C ARG A 26 -14.37 23.65 -44.90
N VAL A 27 -14.74 24.76 -44.31
CA VAL A 27 -15.73 25.66 -44.87
C VAL A 27 -14.98 26.61 -45.80
N SER A 28 -15.25 26.46 -47.10
CA SER A 28 -14.73 27.39 -48.14
C SER A 28 -15.46 28.73 -48.01
N PHE A 29 -14.77 29.78 -47.58
CA PHE A 29 -15.26 31.12 -47.71
C PHE A 29 -14.83 31.71 -49.08
N VAL A 30 -15.82 32.19 -49.79
CA VAL A 30 -15.73 32.89 -51.04
C VAL A 30 -14.83 34.13 -50.89
N GLN A 31 -13.81 34.22 -51.73
CA GLN A 31 -12.99 35.44 -51.84
C GLN A 31 -13.82 36.59 -52.33
N ASN A 32 -13.99 37.62 -51.49
CA ASN A 32 -14.33 38.95 -51.97
C ASN A 32 -13.07 39.82 -52.05
N PRO A 33 -12.94 40.66 -53.07
CA PRO A 33 -11.68 41.32 -53.37
C PRO A 33 -11.51 42.62 -52.57
N ILE A 34 -10.26 42.82 -52.22
CA ILE A 34 -9.57 44.09 -52.01
C ILE A 34 -10.34 45.08 -51.10
N CYS A 35 -10.15 44.93 -49.81
CA CYS A 35 -10.01 46.09 -48.93
C CYS A 35 -8.53 46.25 -48.63
N ASP A 36 -7.99 47.43 -48.93
CA ASP A 36 -6.70 47.88 -48.44
C ASP A 36 -6.64 47.58 -46.95
N SER A 37 -5.90 46.57 -46.56
CA SER A 37 -5.58 46.28 -45.17
C SER A 37 -4.67 47.42 -44.70
N VAL A 38 -5.29 48.46 -44.19
CA VAL A 38 -4.60 49.41 -43.33
C VAL A 38 -4.10 48.59 -42.16
N TYR A 39 -2.81 48.40 -42.12
CA TYR A 39 -2.06 47.71 -41.06
C TYR A 39 -2.21 48.53 -39.75
N PHE A 40 -3.37 48.42 -39.08
CA PHE A 40 -3.60 48.98 -37.75
C PHE A 40 -3.37 47.96 -36.64
N GLY A 41 -2.88 46.73 -36.96
CA GLY A 41 -2.72 45.65 -36.02
C GLY A 41 -1.41 45.66 -35.24
N SER A 42 -0.31 46.17 -35.77
CA SER A 42 1.00 46.05 -35.14
C SER A 42 1.24 46.98 -33.94
N SER A 43 0.50 48.06 -33.81
CA SER A 43 0.74 49.06 -32.75
C SER A 43 0.09 48.68 -31.41
N TYR A 44 -1.05 47.99 -31.42
CA TYR A 44 -1.76 47.61 -30.21
C TYR A 44 -1.07 46.40 -29.55
N GLU A 45 -0.81 45.37 -30.31
CA GLU A 45 -0.12 44.18 -29.83
C GLU A 45 1.31 44.47 -29.41
N ASP A 46 2.03 45.34 -30.11
CA ASP A 46 3.36 45.82 -29.73
C ASP A 46 3.32 46.61 -28.42
N GLU A 47 2.28 47.42 -28.19
CA GLU A 47 2.08 48.12 -26.93
C GLU A 47 1.78 47.11 -25.78
N GLN A 48 0.90 46.15 -26.01
CA GLN A 48 0.60 45.13 -25.03
C GLN A 48 1.84 44.28 -24.69
N MET A 49 2.66 43.92 -25.67
CA MET A 49 3.93 43.20 -25.43
C MET A 49 4.91 44.06 -24.60
N LYS A 50 5.00 45.37 -24.83
CA LYS A 50 5.81 46.28 -24.01
C LYS A 50 5.28 46.37 -22.58
N ILE A 51 3.95 46.42 -22.40
CA ILE A 51 3.31 46.41 -21.08
C ILE A 51 3.65 45.11 -20.35
N LEU A 52 3.49 43.95 -21.00
CA LEU A 52 3.84 42.67 -20.43
C LEU A 52 5.32 42.60 -20.03
N GLN A 53 6.20 43.00 -20.93
CA GLN A 53 7.64 43.05 -20.66
C GLN A 53 7.97 43.92 -19.45
N ASN A 54 7.34 45.07 -19.36
CA ASN A 54 7.56 46.01 -18.25
C ASN A 54 7.05 45.38 -16.90
N ARG A 55 5.87 44.79 -16.92
CA ARG A 55 5.32 44.08 -15.74
C ARG A 55 6.21 42.92 -15.30
N ILE A 56 6.72 42.14 -16.23
CA ILE A 56 7.63 41.02 -15.94
C ILE A 56 8.95 41.56 -15.36
N THR A 57 9.53 42.59 -15.96
CA THR A 57 10.78 43.18 -15.50
C THR A 57 10.66 43.85 -14.13
N THR A 58 9.53 44.44 -13.82
CA THR A 58 9.34 45.19 -12.55
C THR A 58 8.80 44.33 -11.42
N LEU A 59 8.08 43.23 -11.70
CA LEU A 59 7.43 42.42 -10.69
C LEU A 59 8.00 41.00 -10.61
N VAL A 60 8.11 40.29 -11.76
CA VAL A 60 8.43 38.86 -11.80
C VAL A 60 9.93 38.61 -11.72
N GLN A 61 10.73 39.32 -12.49
CA GLN A 61 12.20 39.15 -12.52
C GLN A 61 12.88 39.47 -11.19
N PRO A 62 12.56 40.55 -10.47
CA PRO A 62 13.15 40.79 -9.15
C PRO A 62 12.85 39.67 -8.18
N TYR A 63 11.60 39.19 -8.13
CA TYR A 63 11.20 38.09 -7.29
C TYR A 63 12.00 36.83 -7.59
N LEU A 64 12.15 36.45 -8.87
CA LEU A 64 12.96 35.31 -9.29
C LEU A 64 14.44 35.48 -8.99
N THR A 65 15.00 36.64 -9.21
CA THR A 65 16.43 36.92 -8.96
C THR A 65 16.77 36.66 -7.50
N GLU A 66 15.87 37.00 -6.57
CA GLU A 66 16.09 36.86 -5.15
C GLU A 66 15.85 35.42 -4.67
N ASN A 67 14.94 34.66 -5.30
CA ASN A 67 14.40 33.41 -4.72
C ASN A 67 14.62 32.17 -5.59
N LYS A 68 14.96 32.31 -6.89
CA LYS A 68 15.10 31.17 -7.81
C LYS A 68 16.12 30.14 -7.35
N GLY A 69 17.24 30.58 -6.78
CA GLY A 69 18.29 29.68 -6.31
C GLY A 69 17.82 28.81 -5.15
N ASP A 70 17.13 29.41 -4.21
CA ASP A 70 16.60 28.72 -3.02
C ASP A 70 15.43 27.82 -3.39
N TYR A 71 14.55 28.24 -4.29
CA TYR A 71 13.48 27.42 -4.86
C TYR A 71 14.02 26.15 -5.53
N LEU A 72 15.05 26.27 -6.39
CA LEU A 72 15.63 25.11 -7.08
C LEU A 72 16.34 24.14 -6.11
N LYS A 73 17.00 24.68 -5.07
CA LYS A 73 17.58 23.85 -4.01
C LYS A 73 16.51 23.09 -3.25
N LEU A 74 15.48 23.77 -2.80
CA LEU A 74 14.36 23.17 -2.09
C LEU A 74 13.64 22.13 -2.96
N GLY A 75 13.42 22.43 -4.24
CA GLY A 75 12.84 21.52 -5.21
C GLY A 75 13.64 20.21 -5.37
N ARG A 76 14.96 20.31 -5.49
CA ARG A 76 15.85 19.14 -5.55
C ARG A 76 15.80 18.32 -4.27
N MET A 77 15.83 18.98 -3.12
CA MET A 77 15.74 18.33 -1.82
C MET A 77 14.45 17.52 -1.69
N CYS A 78 13.31 18.10 -2.05
CA CYS A 78 12.03 17.41 -1.99
C CYS A 78 11.94 16.25 -2.98
N TYR A 79 12.47 16.42 -4.18
CA TYR A 79 12.53 15.32 -5.15
C TYR A 79 13.36 14.14 -4.60
N ASP A 80 14.54 14.42 -4.07
CA ASP A 80 15.41 13.41 -3.49
C ASP A 80 14.76 12.70 -2.29
N MET A 81 14.08 13.46 -1.40
CA MET A 81 13.33 12.88 -0.29
C MET A 81 12.18 11.98 -0.77
N GLN A 82 11.48 12.37 -1.83
CA GLN A 82 10.41 11.56 -2.41
C GLN A 82 10.95 10.27 -3.04
N GLU A 83 12.05 10.33 -3.76
CA GLU A 83 12.70 9.14 -4.31
C GLU A 83 13.14 8.17 -3.21
N LYS A 84 13.81 8.68 -2.17
CA LYS A 84 14.20 7.88 -1.01
C LYS A 84 12.98 7.28 -0.30
N SER A 85 11.95 8.08 -0.04
CA SER A 85 10.71 7.59 0.57
C SER A 85 10.05 6.48 -0.25
N LYS A 86 10.09 6.60 -1.57
CA LYS A 86 9.58 5.57 -2.47
C LYS A 86 10.39 4.29 -2.35
N VAL A 87 11.71 4.38 -2.34
CA VAL A 87 12.58 3.21 -2.16
C VAL A 87 12.32 2.52 -0.83
N TYR A 88 12.22 3.27 0.28
CA TYR A 88 11.87 2.69 1.57
C TYR A 88 10.52 1.95 1.52
N GLN A 89 9.49 2.57 0.92
CA GLN A 89 8.17 1.95 0.81
C GLN A 89 8.21 0.67 -0.04
N GLU A 90 8.91 0.67 -1.16
CA GLU A 90 9.05 -0.48 -2.04
C GLU A 90 9.81 -1.62 -1.35
N ARG A 91 10.89 -1.30 -0.63
CA ARG A 91 11.69 -2.28 0.09
C ARG A 91 10.95 -2.83 1.30
N GLU A 92 10.30 -1.99 2.10
CA GLU A 92 9.46 -2.45 3.21
C GLU A 92 8.33 -3.35 2.73
N GLN A 93 7.64 -2.97 1.65
CA GLN A 93 6.61 -3.82 1.05
C GLN A 93 7.20 -5.16 0.56
N SER A 94 8.36 -5.13 -0.09
CA SER A 94 9.05 -6.34 -0.50
C SER A 94 9.39 -7.25 0.68
N MET A 95 9.85 -6.70 1.80
CA MET A 95 10.17 -7.47 3.01
C MET A 95 8.93 -8.01 3.74
N PHE A 96 7.79 -7.29 3.68
CA PHE A 96 6.53 -7.76 4.28
C PHE A 96 5.82 -8.80 3.42
N TYR A 97 5.83 -8.65 2.08
CA TYR A 97 5.07 -9.49 1.15
C TYR A 97 5.92 -10.53 0.42
N LYS A 98 7.24 -10.37 0.37
CA LYS A 98 8.13 -11.44 -0.06
C LYS A 98 8.39 -12.36 1.11
N ASP A 99 7.46 -13.25 1.30
CA ASP A 99 7.68 -14.63 1.67
C ASP A 99 8.70 -14.89 2.78
N CYS A 100 8.87 -13.94 3.74
CA CYS A 100 9.58 -14.29 4.95
C CYS A 100 8.84 -15.44 5.66
N ASP A 101 7.50 -15.37 5.66
CA ASP A 101 6.67 -16.43 6.20
C ASP A 101 6.74 -17.67 5.31
N ALA A 102 6.64 -17.56 3.97
CA ALA A 102 6.77 -18.72 3.08
C ALA A 102 8.18 -19.34 3.10
N ARG A 103 9.25 -18.54 3.18
CA ARG A 103 10.62 -19.07 3.33
C ARG A 103 10.85 -19.74 4.69
N LYS A 104 10.23 -19.17 5.73
CA LYS A 104 10.20 -19.77 7.06
C LYS A 104 9.46 -21.11 7.02
N ASP A 105 8.23 -21.12 6.49
CA ASP A 105 7.37 -22.31 6.41
C ASP A 105 8.04 -23.42 5.59
N ASP A 106 8.66 -23.09 4.45
CA ASP A 106 9.43 -24.06 3.66
C ASP A 106 10.59 -24.69 4.45
N LYS A 107 11.27 -23.92 5.30
CA LYS A 107 12.40 -24.40 6.08
C LYS A 107 12.00 -25.27 7.27
N ILE A 108 10.86 -24.99 7.90
CA ILE A 108 10.38 -25.73 9.08
C ILE A 108 9.28 -26.75 8.76
N ALA A 109 8.87 -26.89 7.51
CA ALA A 109 7.81 -27.80 7.06
C ALA A 109 8.01 -29.26 7.50
N ASN A 110 9.26 -29.70 7.67
CA ASN A 110 9.55 -31.05 8.19
C ASN A 110 9.17 -31.16 9.66
N ALA A 111 9.46 -30.17 10.48
CA ALA A 111 9.09 -30.16 11.89
C ALA A 111 7.57 -30.05 12.04
N GLU A 112 6.91 -29.18 11.31
CA GLU A 112 5.45 -29.05 11.28
C GLU A 112 4.78 -30.38 10.91
N LYS A 113 5.28 -31.03 9.86
CA LYS A 113 4.76 -32.33 9.42
C LYS A 113 4.91 -33.44 10.48
N VAL A 114 6.02 -33.46 11.22
CA VAL A 114 6.24 -34.39 12.30
C VAL A 114 5.35 -34.10 13.51
N LEU A 115 5.05 -32.82 13.77
CA LEU A 115 4.21 -32.39 14.89
C LEU A 115 2.70 -32.34 14.56
N GLU A 116 2.32 -32.40 13.27
CA GLU A 116 0.93 -32.41 12.81
C GLU A 116 0.03 -33.43 13.55
N PRO A 117 0.45 -34.68 13.79
CA PRO A 117 -0.36 -35.64 14.52
C PRO A 117 -0.76 -35.17 15.92
N PHE A 118 0.14 -34.48 16.63
CA PHE A 118 -0.15 -33.92 17.96
C PHE A 118 -1.23 -32.82 17.89
N GLU A 119 -1.08 -31.88 17.00
CA GLU A 119 -2.07 -30.81 16.82
C GLU A 119 -3.43 -31.36 16.41
N LYS A 120 -3.42 -32.35 15.51
CA LYS A 120 -4.63 -32.98 15.01
C LYS A 120 -5.37 -33.77 16.13
N TYR A 121 -4.64 -34.44 16.99
CA TYR A 121 -5.19 -35.16 18.16
C TYR A 121 -5.98 -34.18 19.06
N TYR A 122 -5.35 -33.09 19.50
CA TYR A 122 -6.00 -32.13 20.37
C TYR A 122 -7.07 -31.32 19.67
N THR A 123 -6.95 -31.09 18.38
CA THR A 123 -7.99 -30.44 17.58
C THR A 123 -9.23 -31.29 17.47
N ASN A 124 -9.08 -32.62 17.28
CA ASN A 124 -10.18 -33.56 17.25
C ASN A 124 -10.91 -33.61 18.60
N ILE A 125 -10.18 -33.66 19.72
CA ILE A 125 -10.76 -33.60 21.07
C ILE A 125 -11.53 -32.27 21.27
N ARG A 126 -10.90 -31.11 20.98
CA ARG A 126 -11.57 -29.83 21.12
C ARG A 126 -12.83 -29.73 20.27
N THR A 127 -12.82 -30.28 19.07
CA THR A 127 -13.98 -30.32 18.17
C THR A 127 -15.09 -31.15 18.77
N PHE A 128 -14.77 -32.34 19.31
CA PHE A 128 -15.73 -33.23 19.99
C PHE A 128 -16.33 -32.55 21.23
N ASP A 129 -15.49 -31.98 22.11
CA ASP A 129 -15.93 -31.31 23.32
C ASP A 129 -16.83 -30.10 22.99
N ARG A 130 -16.45 -29.27 22.03
CA ARG A 130 -17.26 -28.15 21.61
C ARG A 130 -18.62 -28.59 21.07
N THR A 131 -18.63 -29.66 20.25
CA THR A 131 -19.85 -30.19 19.68
C THR A 131 -20.73 -30.81 20.78
N SER A 132 -20.13 -31.54 21.75
CA SER A 132 -20.80 -32.10 22.90
C SER A 132 -21.44 -31.01 23.78
N ASP A 133 -20.70 -29.91 24.04
CA ASP A 133 -21.23 -28.79 24.80
C ASP A 133 -22.37 -28.08 24.09
N MET A 134 -22.30 -27.92 22.79
CA MET A 134 -23.39 -27.40 22.00
C MET A 134 -24.65 -28.26 22.08
N MET A 135 -24.50 -29.58 22.21
CA MET A 135 -25.64 -30.53 22.32
C MET A 135 -26.27 -30.56 23.69
N LYS A 136 -25.60 -30.10 24.78
CA LYS A 136 -26.20 -30.10 26.14
C LYS A 136 -27.58 -29.46 26.22
N ASN A 137 -27.76 -28.34 25.53
CA ASN A 137 -29.01 -27.56 25.56
C ASN A 137 -29.67 -27.44 24.17
N SER A 138 -29.27 -28.28 23.23
CA SER A 138 -29.81 -28.26 21.86
C SER A 138 -31.17 -28.94 21.77
N PRO A 139 -32.13 -28.39 21.03
CA PRO A 139 -33.39 -29.10 20.74
C PRO A 139 -33.19 -30.34 19.88
N PHE A 140 -32.02 -30.53 19.27
CA PHE A 140 -31.66 -31.70 18.47
C PHE A 140 -30.96 -32.80 19.28
N ALA A 141 -30.71 -32.58 20.56
CA ALA A 141 -29.98 -33.53 21.42
C ALA A 141 -30.91 -34.66 21.86
N THR A 142 -31.11 -35.61 20.98
CA THR A 142 -31.80 -36.87 21.29
C THR A 142 -31.01 -37.71 22.27
N GLN A 143 -31.68 -38.73 22.86
CA GLN A 143 -30.99 -39.68 23.74
C GLN A 143 -29.89 -40.41 22.97
N GLU A 144 -30.10 -40.77 21.72
CA GLU A 144 -29.10 -41.44 20.88
C GLU A 144 -27.82 -40.60 20.75
N ILE A 145 -27.95 -39.27 20.51
CA ILE A 145 -26.78 -38.37 20.46
C ILE A 145 -26.06 -38.32 21.82
N ARG A 146 -26.82 -38.22 22.91
CA ARG A 146 -26.24 -38.17 24.26
C ARG A 146 -25.50 -39.43 24.59
N ASP A 147 -26.09 -40.59 24.32
CA ASP A 147 -25.47 -41.91 24.54
C ASP A 147 -24.22 -42.06 23.65
N TYR A 148 -24.27 -41.58 22.40
CA TYR A 148 -23.12 -41.61 21.51
C TYR A 148 -21.96 -40.76 22.05
N ILE A 149 -22.23 -39.55 22.52
CA ILE A 149 -21.23 -38.65 23.13
C ILE A 149 -20.61 -39.37 24.36
N GLU A 150 -21.42 -39.88 25.28
CA GLU A 150 -20.93 -40.49 26.52
C GLU A 150 -20.08 -41.71 26.23
N ASN A 151 -20.49 -42.60 25.32
CA ASN A 151 -19.81 -43.82 24.96
C ASN A 151 -18.47 -43.59 24.21
N ASN A 152 -18.23 -42.40 23.67
CA ASN A 152 -17.02 -42.11 22.91
C ASN A 152 -16.05 -41.14 23.61
N LYS A 153 -16.39 -40.57 24.77
CA LYS A 153 -15.50 -39.67 25.53
C LYS A 153 -14.13 -40.27 25.81
N GLU A 154 -14.11 -41.50 26.35
CA GLU A 154 -12.87 -42.20 26.68
C GLU A 154 -12.05 -42.57 25.43
N LYS A 155 -12.72 -42.88 24.33
CA LYS A 155 -12.06 -43.16 23.05
C LYS A 155 -11.40 -41.94 22.45
N MET A 156 -11.99 -40.78 22.63
CA MET A 156 -11.43 -39.48 22.15
C MET A 156 -10.09 -39.15 22.81
N ILE A 157 -9.85 -39.61 24.04
CA ILE A 157 -8.59 -39.40 24.77
C ILE A 157 -7.72 -40.68 24.81
N ALA A 158 -8.01 -41.70 23.98
CA ALA A 158 -7.20 -42.90 23.89
C ALA A 158 -5.76 -42.59 23.50
N ASN A 159 -4.83 -43.36 24.04
CA ASN A 159 -3.40 -43.25 23.74
C ASN A 159 -2.75 -41.88 24.02
N GLU A 160 -3.37 -41.03 24.89
CA GLU A 160 -2.87 -39.69 25.23
C GLU A 160 -1.38 -39.67 25.58
N LYS A 161 -0.88 -40.72 26.24
CA LYS A 161 0.54 -40.83 26.61
C LYS A 161 1.49 -40.83 25.41
N GLU A 162 1.09 -41.38 24.28
CA GLU A 162 1.88 -41.33 23.05
C GLU A 162 1.93 -39.93 22.48
N PHE A 163 0.80 -39.22 22.52
CA PHE A 163 0.74 -37.82 22.08
C PHE A 163 1.44 -36.87 23.04
N GLN A 164 1.51 -37.15 24.34
CA GLN A 164 2.26 -36.37 25.32
C GLN A 164 3.76 -36.31 25.02
N LYS A 165 4.32 -37.29 24.32
CA LYS A 165 5.73 -37.29 23.86
C LYS A 165 6.01 -36.13 22.91
N PHE A 166 5.01 -35.65 22.19
CA PHE A 166 5.14 -34.51 21.30
C PHE A 166 5.08 -33.16 22.06
N ASN A 167 4.50 -33.09 23.25
CA ASN A 167 4.18 -31.84 23.95
C ASN A 167 5.43 -31.02 24.23
N ALA A 168 6.49 -31.62 24.75
CA ALA A 168 7.73 -30.87 25.05
C ALA A 168 8.36 -30.31 23.79
N THR A 169 8.43 -31.13 22.73
CA THR A 169 8.96 -30.71 21.44
C THR A 169 8.13 -29.61 20.80
N THR A 170 6.78 -29.72 20.84
CA THR A 170 5.87 -28.69 20.30
C THR A 170 6.07 -27.35 21.00
N VAL A 171 6.20 -27.37 22.35
CA VAL A 171 6.45 -26.13 23.12
C VAL A 171 7.81 -25.51 22.77
N GLU A 172 8.84 -26.34 22.62
CA GLU A 172 10.19 -25.88 22.28
C GLU A 172 10.22 -25.30 20.85
N VAL A 173 9.60 -25.95 19.87
CA VAL A 173 9.47 -25.45 18.50
C VAL A 173 8.71 -24.13 18.49
N ALA A 174 7.57 -24.03 19.18
CA ALA A 174 6.79 -22.79 19.27
C ALA A 174 7.61 -21.63 19.89
N ASN A 175 8.40 -21.90 20.94
CA ASN A 175 9.29 -20.90 21.53
C ASN A 175 10.39 -20.44 20.55
N LEU A 176 10.96 -21.38 19.78
CA LEU A 176 11.95 -21.04 18.75
C LEU A 176 11.34 -20.21 17.62
N GLU A 177 10.14 -20.53 17.18
CA GLU A 177 9.41 -19.76 16.18
C GLU A 177 9.06 -18.35 16.66
N GLU A 178 8.59 -18.21 17.91
CA GLU A 178 8.32 -16.90 18.50
C GLU A 178 9.59 -16.06 18.58
N THR A 179 10.70 -16.65 19.02
CA THR A 179 11.99 -15.96 19.11
C THR A 179 12.47 -15.53 17.72
N MET A 180 12.42 -16.43 16.74
CA MET A 180 12.74 -16.13 15.35
C MET A 180 11.88 -14.97 14.82
N SER A 181 10.57 -15.02 15.06
CA SER A 181 9.64 -13.97 14.62
C SER A 181 9.97 -12.61 15.22
N ASN A 182 10.38 -12.58 16.50
CA ASN A 182 10.81 -11.36 17.17
C ASN A 182 12.14 -10.82 16.58
N ASP A 183 13.11 -11.68 16.33
CA ASP A 183 14.39 -11.30 15.71
C ASP A 183 14.18 -10.74 14.29
N LEU A 184 13.35 -11.40 13.48
CA LEU A 184 12.98 -10.93 12.15
C LEU A 184 12.24 -9.59 12.20
N TYR A 185 11.37 -9.40 13.19
CA TYR A 185 10.69 -8.12 13.40
C TYR A 185 11.69 -7.00 13.72
N MET A 186 12.66 -7.24 14.59
CA MET A 186 13.68 -6.26 14.94
C MET A 186 14.56 -5.88 13.73
N LEU A 187 14.94 -6.84 12.91
CA LEU A 187 15.67 -6.57 11.67
C LEU A 187 14.85 -5.69 10.70
N ARG A 188 13.56 -5.94 10.54
CA ARG A 188 12.66 -5.12 9.71
C ARG A 188 12.57 -3.67 10.19
N GLN A 189 12.72 -3.41 11.49
CA GLN A 189 12.64 -2.06 12.06
C GLN A 189 13.91 -1.23 11.90
N THR A 190 15.00 -1.80 11.41
CA THR A 190 16.34 -1.15 11.38
C THR A 190 16.35 0.21 10.68
N ASN A 191 15.57 0.39 9.61
CA ASN A 191 15.48 1.66 8.86
C ASN A 191 14.20 2.46 9.13
N PHE A 192 13.36 2.03 10.08
CA PHE A 192 12.02 2.57 10.30
C PHE A 192 11.99 4.07 10.62
N GLU A 193 12.84 4.53 11.51
CA GLU A 193 12.87 5.94 11.94
C GLU A 193 13.32 6.87 10.79
N GLU A 194 14.26 6.42 9.96
CA GLU A 194 14.72 7.18 8.81
C GLU A 194 13.63 7.25 7.73
N ALA A 195 12.97 6.12 7.45
CA ALA A 195 11.83 6.04 6.53
C ALA A 195 10.67 6.93 6.97
N LYS A 196 10.35 6.92 8.27
CA LYS A 196 9.29 7.73 8.87
C LYS A 196 9.58 9.22 8.74
N GLY A 197 10.83 9.64 8.96
CA GLY A 197 11.24 11.03 8.82
C GLY A 197 11.08 11.57 7.39
N LEU A 198 11.23 10.71 6.36
CA LEU A 198 11.02 11.08 4.96
C LEU A 198 9.55 11.24 4.55
N GLN A 199 8.60 10.77 5.36
CA GLN A 199 7.16 10.79 5.09
C GLN A 199 6.42 11.96 5.75
N ASP A 200 7.13 13.01 6.17
CA ASP A 200 6.51 14.16 6.84
C ASP A 200 5.51 14.89 5.95
N LYS A 201 4.21 14.60 6.19
CA LYS A 201 3.09 15.20 5.46
C LYS A 201 2.93 16.70 5.70
N GLU A 202 3.34 17.18 6.86
CA GLU A 202 3.29 18.59 7.20
C GLU A 202 4.32 19.37 6.40
N PHE A 203 5.52 18.82 6.24
CA PHE A 203 6.55 19.35 5.35
C PHE A 203 6.06 19.45 3.90
N ASP A 204 5.45 18.37 3.37
CA ASP A 204 4.94 18.34 1.99
C ASP A 204 3.85 19.39 1.75
N ALA A 205 2.95 19.60 2.72
CA ALA A 205 1.92 20.62 2.63
C ALA A 205 2.50 22.05 2.66
N LYS A 206 3.38 22.35 3.59
CA LYS A 206 4.08 23.64 3.70
C LYS A 206 4.92 23.92 2.46
N PHE A 207 5.64 22.91 1.97
CA PHE A 207 6.44 23.01 0.76
C PHE A 207 5.64 23.48 -0.44
N ARG A 208 4.46 22.92 -0.71
CA ARG A 208 3.62 23.31 -1.85
C ARG A 208 3.22 24.77 -1.82
N ILE A 209 2.90 25.28 -0.64
CA ILE A 209 2.54 26.70 -0.44
C ILE A 209 3.74 27.60 -0.70
N MET A 210 4.90 27.25 -0.13
CA MET A 210 6.11 28.06 -0.27
C MET A 210 6.61 28.20 -1.71
N ILE A 211 6.48 27.14 -2.52
CA ILE A 211 7.04 27.11 -3.88
C ILE A 211 6.11 27.67 -4.96
N SER A 212 4.80 27.82 -4.69
CA SER A 212 3.83 28.25 -5.70
C SER A 212 4.23 29.55 -6.39
N PRO A 213 4.51 30.66 -5.69
CA PRO A 213 4.88 31.92 -6.35
C PRO A 213 6.15 31.81 -7.21
N CYS A 214 7.17 31.03 -6.77
CA CYS A 214 8.39 30.83 -7.55
C CYS A 214 8.14 30.04 -8.83
N ARG A 215 7.28 29.01 -8.77
CA ARG A 215 6.88 28.22 -9.93
C ARG A 215 6.13 29.07 -10.93
N ASP A 216 5.17 29.86 -10.48
CA ASP A 216 4.34 30.69 -11.32
C ASP A 216 5.17 31.81 -11.99
N ALA A 217 6.11 32.40 -11.26
CA ALA A 217 7.07 33.35 -11.83
C ALA A 217 7.93 32.73 -12.95
N ILE A 218 8.40 31.49 -12.79
CA ILE A 218 9.15 30.75 -13.82
C ILE A 218 8.28 30.53 -15.07
N GLU A 219 7.04 30.07 -14.86
CA GLU A 219 6.11 29.82 -15.97
C GLU A 219 5.72 31.11 -16.73
N ILE A 220 5.59 32.22 -16.04
CA ILE A 220 5.34 33.53 -16.66
C ILE A 220 6.52 33.93 -17.57
N VAL A 221 7.76 33.81 -17.08
CA VAL A 221 8.94 34.18 -17.89
C VAL A 221 9.07 33.26 -19.10
N LYS A 222 8.88 31.93 -18.92
CA LYS A 222 8.89 30.96 -20.04
C LYS A 222 7.81 31.29 -21.07
N GLY A 223 6.56 31.53 -20.62
CA GLY A 223 5.44 31.85 -21.51
C GLY A 223 5.69 33.12 -22.32
N PHE A 224 6.34 34.13 -21.71
CA PHE A 224 6.70 35.33 -22.42
C PHE A 224 7.84 35.11 -23.43
N ASP A 225 8.83 34.31 -23.12
CA ASP A 225 9.92 33.95 -24.03
C ASP A 225 9.40 33.17 -25.24
N GLU A 226 8.46 32.24 -25.01
CA GLU A 226 7.76 31.52 -26.08
C GLU A 226 6.90 32.45 -26.93
N LEU A 227 6.16 33.36 -26.31
CA LEU A 227 5.37 34.36 -27.00
C LEU A 227 6.22 35.23 -27.91
N LYS A 228 7.39 35.70 -27.42
CA LYS A 228 8.36 36.48 -28.23
C LYS A 228 8.87 35.71 -29.45
N LYS A 229 9.16 34.39 -29.32
CA LYS A 229 9.64 33.55 -30.43
C LYS A 229 8.59 33.37 -31.51
N ASP A 230 7.33 33.37 -31.10
CA ASP A 230 6.21 33.07 -31.99
C ASP A 230 5.48 34.36 -32.46
N TYR A 231 5.91 35.54 -31.99
CA TYR A 231 5.21 36.82 -32.21
C TYR A 231 4.87 37.06 -33.67
N ASP A 232 5.87 36.95 -34.56
CA ASP A 232 5.69 37.21 -35.99
C ASP A 232 5.00 36.06 -36.77
N LYS A 233 4.75 34.95 -36.10
CA LYS A 233 4.21 33.71 -36.72
C LYS A 233 2.77 33.44 -36.41
N LEU A 234 2.23 34.13 -35.36
CA LEU A 234 0.90 33.89 -34.86
C LEU A 234 -0.12 34.81 -35.55
N PRO A 235 -1.33 34.28 -35.87
CA PRO A 235 -2.46 35.14 -36.22
C PRO A 235 -2.77 36.11 -35.05
N LEU A 236 -3.19 37.32 -35.38
CA LEU A 236 -3.48 38.40 -34.40
C LEU A 236 -4.43 37.91 -33.27
N TYR A 237 -5.44 37.16 -33.61
CA TYR A 237 -6.38 36.60 -32.62
C TYR A 237 -5.70 35.66 -31.61
N ASP A 238 -4.77 34.83 -32.07
CA ASP A 238 -4.04 33.88 -31.19
C ASP A 238 -3.00 34.65 -30.35
N LEU A 239 -2.40 35.65 -30.91
CA LEU A 239 -1.47 36.56 -30.24
C LEU A 239 -2.17 37.30 -29.10
N ASP A 240 -3.30 37.97 -29.38
CA ASP A 240 -4.10 38.67 -28.37
C ASP A 240 -4.55 37.72 -27.23
N LYS A 241 -5.03 36.54 -27.59
CA LYS A 241 -5.40 35.51 -26.62
C LYS A 241 -4.26 35.06 -25.72
N ARG A 242 -3.04 34.89 -26.26
CA ARG A 242 -1.85 34.52 -25.48
C ARG A 242 -1.38 35.68 -24.60
N ILE A 243 -1.42 36.89 -25.10
CA ILE A 243 -1.13 38.11 -24.35
C ILE A 243 -2.10 38.27 -23.17
N GLY A 244 -3.40 38.10 -23.40
CA GLY A 244 -4.43 38.13 -22.37
C GLY A 244 -4.19 37.14 -21.28
N LYS A 245 -3.98 35.85 -21.65
CA LYS A 245 -3.67 34.79 -20.69
C LYS A 245 -2.42 35.04 -19.86
N LEU A 246 -1.37 35.59 -20.46
CA LEU A 246 -0.15 35.90 -19.75
C LEU A 246 -0.34 37.10 -18.81
N SER A 247 -1.16 38.08 -19.20
CA SER A 247 -1.55 39.24 -18.37
C SER A 247 -2.32 38.76 -17.12
N GLU A 248 -3.33 37.90 -17.30
CA GLU A 248 -4.08 37.26 -16.19
C GLU A 248 -3.14 36.55 -15.23
N ARG A 249 -2.24 35.72 -15.75
CA ARG A 249 -1.24 35.01 -14.90
C ARG A 249 -0.34 35.95 -14.11
N ILE A 250 0.01 37.11 -14.66
CA ILE A 250 0.80 38.12 -13.93
C ILE A 250 -0.05 38.78 -12.83
N ASP A 251 -1.35 38.94 -13.05
CA ASP A 251 -2.26 39.47 -12.04
C ASP A 251 -2.46 38.46 -10.90
N ASP A 252 -2.67 37.18 -11.23
CA ASP A 252 -2.74 36.06 -10.25
C ASP A 252 -1.44 36.02 -9.44
N PHE A 253 -0.28 36.04 -10.10
CA PHE A 253 1.02 36.08 -9.43
C PHE A 253 1.16 37.26 -8.47
N LYS A 254 0.67 38.43 -8.84
CA LYS A 254 0.71 39.61 -7.99
C LYS A 254 -0.13 39.46 -6.73
N GLU A 255 -1.26 38.80 -6.81
CA GLU A 255 -2.08 38.49 -5.64
C GLU A 255 -1.44 37.34 -4.80
N ASP A 256 -0.84 36.35 -5.45
CA ASP A 256 -0.14 35.24 -4.80
C ASP A 256 1.04 35.76 -3.95
N ILE A 257 1.88 36.65 -4.47
CA ILE A 257 2.99 37.21 -3.69
C ILE A 257 2.54 38.10 -2.53
N LYS A 258 1.34 38.68 -2.59
CA LYS A 258 0.76 39.42 -1.45
C LYS A 258 0.31 38.46 -0.35
N THR A 259 -0.33 37.36 -0.74
CA THR A 259 -0.83 36.33 0.16
C THR A 259 0.32 35.54 0.80
N HIS A 260 1.38 35.29 0.01
CA HIS A 260 2.54 34.48 0.41
C HIS A 260 3.83 35.31 0.55
N LYS A 261 3.71 36.54 1.06
CA LYS A 261 4.85 37.48 1.17
C LYS A 261 6.02 36.91 1.99
N ASP A 262 5.75 36.03 2.94
CA ASP A 262 6.75 35.40 3.79
C ASP A 262 7.35 34.13 3.18
N ALA A 263 6.80 33.63 2.06
CA ALA A 263 7.25 32.40 1.40
C ALA A 263 8.77 32.40 1.07
N PRO A 264 9.39 33.49 0.60
CA PRO A 264 10.86 33.53 0.38
C PRO A 264 11.66 33.28 1.65
N GLN A 265 11.23 33.84 2.77
CA GLN A 265 11.89 33.62 4.06
C GLN A 265 11.63 32.23 4.60
N ASP A 266 10.43 31.68 4.39
CA ASP A 266 10.07 30.32 4.77
C ASP A 266 10.89 29.28 3.99
N ILE A 267 11.14 29.52 2.68
CA ILE A 267 12.05 28.68 1.87
C ILE A 267 13.45 28.68 2.48
N LYS A 268 14.00 29.83 2.85
CA LYS A 268 15.32 29.95 3.46
C LYS A 268 15.39 29.28 4.82
N ASN A 269 14.36 29.44 5.64
CA ASN A 269 14.24 28.77 6.93
C ASN A 269 14.17 27.26 6.77
N CYS A 270 13.33 26.76 5.87
CA CYS A 270 13.18 25.35 5.56
C CYS A 270 14.51 24.71 5.10
N LEU A 271 15.23 25.37 4.19
CA LEU A 271 16.55 24.92 3.74
C LEU A 271 17.58 24.86 4.90
N ARG A 272 17.54 25.85 5.81
CA ARG A 272 18.45 25.90 6.96
C ARG A 272 18.13 24.80 7.98
N GLU A 273 16.85 24.62 8.33
CA GLU A 273 16.37 23.68 9.31
C GLU A 273 16.58 22.24 8.86
N ASN A 274 16.32 21.95 7.59
CA ASN A 274 16.47 20.63 7.03
C ASN A 274 17.86 20.32 6.46
N LYS A 275 18.81 21.28 6.49
CA LYS A 275 20.15 21.09 5.95
C LYS A 275 20.87 19.90 6.60
N LYS A 276 20.84 19.81 7.92
CA LYS A 276 21.49 18.73 8.67
C LYS A 276 20.87 17.38 8.33
N TYR A 277 19.56 17.32 8.33
CA TYR A 277 18.80 16.10 8.00
C TYR A 277 19.13 15.64 6.58
N TYR A 278 19.04 16.55 5.60
CA TYR A 278 19.29 16.25 4.20
C TYR A 278 20.75 15.81 3.94
N SER A 279 21.70 16.38 4.65
CA SER A 279 23.13 16.03 4.53
C SER A 279 23.51 14.72 5.23
N THR A 280 22.65 14.22 6.14
CA THR A 280 22.92 12.98 6.90
C THR A 280 22.10 11.79 6.42
N THR A 281 21.06 12.00 5.59
CA THR A 281 20.28 10.90 5.04
C THR A 281 21.09 10.10 4.03
N LYS A 282 20.91 8.77 4.07
CA LYS A 282 21.52 7.85 3.11
C LYS A 282 21.11 8.19 1.67
N SER A 283 21.99 7.91 0.72
CA SER A 283 21.63 7.90 -0.71
C SER A 283 20.71 6.72 -1.04
N VAL A 284 20.06 6.75 -2.18
CA VAL A 284 19.23 5.60 -2.66
C VAL A 284 20.04 4.32 -2.76
N GLU A 285 21.31 4.41 -3.17
CA GLU A 285 22.23 3.27 -3.24
C GLU A 285 22.55 2.70 -1.86
N GLU A 286 22.81 3.57 -0.88
CA GLU A 286 23.07 3.17 0.50
C GLU A 286 21.84 2.58 1.17
N ILE A 287 20.64 3.11 0.87
CA ILE A 287 19.36 2.54 1.33
C ILE A 287 19.21 1.12 0.79
N ASN A 288 19.34 0.94 -0.52
CA ASN A 288 19.23 -0.38 -1.13
C ASN A 288 20.24 -1.37 -0.54
N LYS A 289 21.50 -0.96 -0.40
CA LYS A 289 22.54 -1.80 0.22
C LYS A 289 22.19 -2.19 1.65
N SER A 290 21.67 -1.25 2.43
CA SER A 290 21.23 -1.53 3.81
C SER A 290 20.09 -2.56 3.86
N TYR A 291 19.16 -2.50 2.92
CA TYR A 291 18.08 -3.50 2.83
C TYR A 291 18.59 -4.86 2.32
N ASP A 292 19.52 -4.88 1.37
CA ASP A 292 20.14 -6.13 0.91
C ASP A 292 20.91 -6.83 2.06
N GLU A 293 21.58 -6.07 2.92
CA GLU A 293 22.23 -6.58 4.13
C GLU A 293 21.20 -7.13 5.14
N ILE A 294 20.11 -6.41 5.38
CA ILE A 294 19.01 -6.87 6.26
C ILE A 294 18.36 -8.15 5.70
N GLU A 295 18.05 -8.21 4.39
CA GLU A 295 17.49 -9.41 3.76
C GLU A 295 18.40 -10.62 3.94
N LYS A 296 19.72 -10.43 3.81
CA LYS A 296 20.70 -11.49 4.06
C LYS A 296 20.73 -11.94 5.52
N GLU A 297 20.72 -10.99 6.47
CA GLU A 297 20.66 -11.32 7.90
C GLU A 297 19.34 -12.04 8.25
N MET A 298 18.23 -11.68 7.62
CA MET A 298 16.96 -12.40 7.79
C MET A 298 17.04 -13.84 7.28
N ASP A 299 17.64 -14.08 6.11
CA ASP A 299 17.82 -15.41 5.56
C ASP A 299 18.75 -16.28 6.43
N GLU A 300 19.82 -15.67 6.96
CA GLU A 300 20.74 -16.33 7.91
C GLU A 300 20.01 -16.67 9.23
N THR A 301 19.18 -15.75 9.74
CA THR A 301 18.36 -15.97 10.95
C THR A 301 17.37 -17.12 10.75
N ILE A 302 16.60 -17.12 9.65
CA ILE A 302 15.67 -18.20 9.33
C ILE A 302 16.40 -19.53 9.26
N SER A 303 17.55 -19.59 8.58
CA SER A 303 18.32 -20.84 8.45
C SER A 303 18.82 -21.34 9.81
N GLN A 304 19.34 -20.48 10.67
CA GLN A 304 19.81 -20.85 12.01
C GLN A 304 18.68 -21.38 12.90
N TYR A 305 17.50 -20.78 12.85
CA TYR A 305 16.35 -21.27 13.62
C TYR A 305 15.77 -22.56 13.03
N ALA A 306 15.73 -22.70 11.72
CA ALA A 306 15.33 -23.94 11.07
C ALA A 306 16.22 -25.11 11.50
N ASP A 307 17.54 -24.93 11.50
CA ASP A 307 18.47 -25.95 11.96
C ASP A 307 18.24 -26.33 13.44
N LYS A 308 17.98 -25.35 14.32
CA LYS A 308 17.64 -25.60 15.74
C LYS A 308 16.32 -26.36 15.90
N ILE A 309 15.31 -26.02 15.09
CA ILE A 309 14.01 -26.67 15.10
C ILE A 309 14.15 -28.10 14.61
N ASP A 310 14.89 -28.35 13.54
CA ASP A 310 15.17 -29.70 13.03
C ASP A 310 15.91 -30.56 14.06
N ASP A 311 16.91 -29.98 14.74
CA ASP A 311 17.64 -30.66 15.81
C ASP A 311 16.73 -30.95 17.02
N CYS A 312 15.85 -30.00 17.40
CA CYS A 312 14.88 -30.21 18.47
C CYS A 312 13.98 -31.40 18.16
N VAL A 313 13.45 -31.53 16.96
CA VAL A 313 12.60 -32.65 16.53
C VAL A 313 13.40 -33.93 16.48
N LYS A 314 14.60 -33.91 15.93
CA LYS A 314 15.46 -35.10 15.76
C LYS A 314 15.90 -35.75 17.08
N TYR A 315 16.18 -34.94 18.09
CA TYR A 315 16.66 -35.43 19.40
C TYR A 315 15.55 -35.55 20.46
N SER A 316 14.29 -35.35 20.06
CA SER A 316 13.14 -35.49 20.95
C SER A 316 12.72 -36.94 21.19
N ASP A 317 11.88 -37.14 22.19
CA ASP A 317 11.27 -38.48 22.50
C ASP A 317 10.31 -38.97 21.40
N ILE A 318 10.04 -38.14 20.39
CA ILE A 318 9.20 -38.50 19.23
C ILE A 318 9.81 -39.67 18.43
N SER A 319 11.13 -39.83 18.44
CA SER A 319 11.78 -40.97 17.80
C SER A 319 11.31 -42.34 18.32
N ASN A 320 10.69 -42.37 19.49
CA ASN A 320 10.17 -43.58 20.13
C ASN A 320 8.64 -43.70 20.08
N VAL A 321 7.99 -42.95 19.21
CA VAL A 321 6.53 -42.98 19.04
C VAL A 321 6.12 -44.11 18.09
N ASP A 322 5.07 -44.83 18.47
CA ASP A 322 4.44 -45.81 17.60
C ASP A 322 3.47 -45.10 16.65
N PHE A 323 3.93 -44.80 15.44
CA PHE A 323 3.14 -44.10 14.44
C PHE A 323 1.93 -44.89 13.96
N ASP A 324 1.91 -46.21 14.05
CA ASP A 324 0.74 -47.00 13.70
C ASP A 324 -0.38 -46.77 14.74
N VAL A 325 -0.01 -46.74 16.03
CA VAL A 325 -0.95 -46.37 17.10
C VAL A 325 -1.47 -44.94 16.93
N ILE A 326 -0.58 -43.98 16.59
CA ILE A 326 -0.96 -42.61 16.36
C ILE A 326 -1.98 -42.51 15.22
N ASN A 327 -1.67 -43.07 14.06
CA ASN A 327 -2.54 -43.00 12.87
C ASN A 327 -3.90 -43.67 13.12
N THR A 328 -3.92 -44.81 13.79
CA THR A 328 -5.18 -45.51 14.15
C THR A 328 -6.03 -44.65 15.09
N THR A 329 -5.40 -44.05 16.11
CA THR A 329 -6.11 -43.17 17.06
C THR A 329 -6.70 -41.93 16.38
N LEU A 330 -5.96 -41.28 15.49
CA LEU A 330 -6.45 -40.10 14.74
C LEU A 330 -7.62 -40.47 13.82
N GLN A 331 -7.53 -41.62 13.16
CA GLN A 331 -8.62 -42.13 12.32
C GLN A 331 -9.88 -42.39 13.14
N ASP A 332 -9.75 -43.08 14.28
CA ASP A 332 -10.88 -43.35 15.19
C ASP A 332 -11.53 -42.06 15.68
N GLN A 333 -10.74 -41.05 16.04
CA GLN A 333 -11.23 -39.72 16.45
C GLN A 333 -11.97 -39.01 15.33
N GLU A 334 -11.47 -39.03 14.11
CA GLU A 334 -12.13 -38.45 12.93
C GLU A 334 -13.45 -39.16 12.63
N GLU A 335 -13.48 -40.49 12.69
CA GLU A 335 -14.69 -41.26 12.50
C GLU A 335 -15.75 -40.95 13.57
N ILE A 336 -15.34 -40.80 14.84
CA ILE A 336 -16.24 -40.39 15.93
C ILE A 336 -16.81 -38.98 15.68
N ASN A 337 -15.99 -38.03 15.33
CA ASN A 337 -16.44 -36.67 15.05
C ASN A 337 -17.38 -36.59 13.83
N ASN A 338 -17.04 -37.30 12.76
CA ASN A 338 -17.86 -37.36 11.56
C ASN A 338 -19.21 -37.99 11.84
N ARG A 339 -19.22 -39.13 12.57
CA ARG A 339 -20.47 -39.81 12.92
C ARG A 339 -21.35 -38.98 13.85
N LEU A 340 -20.77 -38.26 14.82
CA LEU A 340 -21.49 -37.35 15.68
C LEU A 340 -22.14 -36.22 14.88
N ASN A 341 -21.41 -35.62 13.94
CA ASN A 341 -21.93 -34.57 13.06
C ASN A 341 -23.08 -35.13 12.19
N ASP A 342 -22.95 -36.34 11.64
CA ASP A 342 -24.01 -36.96 10.83
C ASP A 342 -25.28 -37.17 11.65
N LEU A 343 -25.16 -37.70 12.87
CA LEU A 343 -26.31 -37.88 13.78
C LEU A 343 -27.01 -36.55 14.06
N ILE A 344 -26.23 -35.50 14.37
CA ILE A 344 -26.76 -34.17 14.62
C ILE A 344 -27.47 -33.61 13.39
N GLN A 345 -26.90 -33.78 12.19
CA GLN A 345 -27.53 -33.30 10.98
C GLN A 345 -28.85 -34.05 10.65
N GLN A 346 -28.86 -35.36 10.85
CA GLN A 346 -30.07 -36.17 10.69
C GLN A 346 -31.19 -35.70 11.63
N GLU A 347 -30.88 -35.50 12.90
CA GLU A 347 -31.87 -34.99 13.88
C GLU A 347 -32.30 -33.55 13.62
N LYS A 348 -31.39 -32.69 13.15
CA LYS A 348 -31.70 -31.34 12.69
C LYS A 348 -32.77 -31.39 11.55
N VAL A 349 -32.53 -32.23 10.55
CA VAL A 349 -33.48 -32.36 9.42
C VAL A 349 -34.83 -32.80 9.94
N LYS A 350 -34.88 -33.86 10.75
CA LYS A 350 -36.15 -34.37 11.37
C LYS A 350 -36.88 -33.27 12.17
N TYR A 351 -36.14 -32.51 13.00
CA TYR A 351 -36.70 -31.44 13.80
C TYR A 351 -37.28 -30.32 12.93
N TYR A 352 -36.58 -29.93 11.87
CA TYR A 352 -37.12 -28.91 10.95
C TYR A 352 -38.29 -29.42 10.14
N GLU A 353 -38.28 -30.68 9.70
CA GLU A 353 -39.44 -31.28 9.01
C GLU A 353 -40.65 -31.38 9.92
N GLN A 354 -40.49 -31.64 11.19
CA GLN A 354 -41.56 -31.69 12.19
C GLN A 354 -42.02 -30.30 12.64
N SER A 355 -41.09 -29.32 12.74
CA SER A 355 -41.36 -28.00 13.29
C SER A 355 -41.74 -26.97 12.25
N TYR A 356 -41.47 -27.22 11.00
CA TYR A 356 -41.69 -26.29 9.90
C TYR A 356 -42.36 -27.00 8.74
N LYS A 357 -43.37 -26.35 8.16
CA LYS A 357 -44.02 -26.81 6.94
C LYS A 357 -43.38 -26.16 5.73
N LYS A 358 -43.04 -26.97 4.74
CA LYS A 358 -42.53 -26.49 3.46
C LYS A 358 -43.72 -26.01 2.60
N PHE A 359 -43.62 -24.80 2.14
CA PHE A 359 -44.63 -24.20 1.23
C PHE A 359 -43.95 -23.87 -0.10
N GLN A 360 -44.75 -23.88 -1.16
CA GLN A 360 -44.39 -23.31 -2.45
C GLN A 360 -45.08 -21.97 -2.63
N ASP A 361 -44.36 -20.96 -3.05
CA ASP A 361 -44.97 -19.70 -3.46
C ASP A 361 -45.58 -19.82 -4.87
N GLU A 362 -46.29 -18.79 -5.26
CA GLU A 362 -46.98 -18.74 -6.57
C GLU A 362 -46.00 -18.79 -7.76
N ASN A 363 -44.73 -18.55 -7.55
CA ASN A 363 -43.65 -18.55 -8.55
C ASN A 363 -42.82 -19.84 -8.52
N GLY A 364 -43.20 -20.84 -7.72
CA GLY A 364 -42.51 -22.11 -7.57
C GLY A 364 -41.31 -22.05 -6.61
N GLY A 365 -41.08 -20.93 -5.93
CA GLY A 365 -40.10 -20.79 -4.86
C GLY A 365 -40.53 -21.58 -3.62
N THR A 366 -39.58 -22.19 -2.92
CA THR A 366 -39.89 -22.94 -1.69
C THR A 366 -39.41 -22.19 -0.45
N TYR A 367 -40.29 -22.07 0.55
CA TYR A 367 -39.96 -21.49 1.84
C TYR A 367 -40.49 -22.37 3.00
N TRP A 368 -39.89 -22.20 4.17
CA TRP A 368 -40.26 -22.94 5.36
C TRP A 368 -40.97 -22.03 6.38
N GLN A 369 -42.10 -22.44 6.87
CA GLN A 369 -42.82 -21.69 7.88
C GLN A 369 -42.97 -22.53 9.16
N LYS A 370 -42.68 -21.93 10.31
CA LYS A 370 -42.82 -22.54 11.63
C LYS A 370 -44.32 -22.73 11.94
N PHE A 371 -44.65 -23.90 12.49
CA PHE A 371 -45.96 -24.19 13.05
C PHE A 371 -46.21 -23.46 14.36
#